data_ee3a0e8d6edce0fac071d41f59a30f05
#
_entry.id   ee3a0e8d6edce0fac071d41f59a30f05
#
_cell.length_a   1.000
_cell.length_b   1.000
_cell.length_c   1.000
_cell.angle_alpha   90.00
_cell.angle_beta   90.00
_cell.angle_gamma   90.00
#
_symmetry.space_group_name_H-M   'P 1'
#
loop_
_entity.id
_entity.type
_entity.pdbx_description
1 polymer ?
#
loop_
_entity_poly.entity_id
_entity_poly.type
_entity_poly.pdbx_seq_one_letter_code
_entity_poly.pdbx_strand_id
1 'polypeptide(L)'
;DSEDEVTAPGGIQMATTATTTTGVTLSTTDSSSDHCPCVASSDNNGATTVFAKDIAEYDGEWTIILLCTEKDSLMKRCNPFGDKCNIVEITEVDDFTSDGGYNKVVDALRKPKVAIFASLPCTGGSPWQIPNSKHPACRRLIAKHHKLFNALFDQLLRLFRDPICSGKIPILFEWPRVCRYWRKPKVAKFIKRQNLTLAKFDGCAFGLRSCIVGEEEKFLKKPWLIATNIPTVAKTLDGKLCPGVSPNHVHGVTCGKNAKH
;
A
#
# COMPACT_ATOMS: atom_id res chain seq x y z
N ASP A 1 -9.50 35.66 -45.69
CA ASP A 1 -10.05 34.78 -44.68
C ASP A 1 -9.41 33.40 -44.89
N SER A 2 -8.27 33.19 -44.25
CA SER A 2 -7.54 31.93 -44.24
C SER A 2 -7.26 31.59 -42.78
N GLU A 3 -7.92 30.54 -42.27
CA GLU A 3 -7.71 30.01 -40.95
C GLU A 3 -6.43 29.20 -40.94
N ASP A 4 -5.41 29.63 -40.22
CA ASP A 4 -4.19 28.88 -39.96
C ASP A 4 -4.44 27.85 -38.87
N GLU A 5 -4.45 26.57 -39.26
CA GLU A 5 -4.54 25.44 -38.41
C GLU A 5 -3.18 25.17 -37.72
N VAL A 6 -3.05 25.59 -36.44
CA VAL A 6 -1.87 25.33 -35.61
C VAL A 6 -1.96 23.91 -35.06
N THR A 7 -1.25 22.98 -35.67
CA THR A 7 -1.02 21.63 -35.17
C THR A 7 -0.12 21.66 -33.94
N ALA A 8 -0.65 21.29 -32.78
CA ALA A 8 0.11 21.10 -31.55
C ALA A 8 0.85 19.77 -31.55
N PRO A 9 2.12 19.71 -31.13
CA PRO A 9 2.87 18.46 -31.07
C PRO A 9 2.60 17.66 -29.78
N GLY A 10 2.30 16.41 -29.93
CA GLY A 10 2.60 15.36 -28.98
C GLY A 10 1.77 15.30 -27.70
N GLY A 11 0.49 14.98 -27.77
CA GLY A 11 -0.33 14.62 -26.62
C GLY A 11 0.10 13.28 -26.03
N ILE A 12 0.54 13.28 -24.75
CA ILE A 12 0.71 12.07 -23.97
C ILE A 12 -0.70 11.55 -23.64
N GLN A 13 -1.13 10.54 -24.38
CA GLN A 13 -2.34 9.80 -24.06
C GLN A 13 -2.12 9.00 -22.77
N MET A 14 -2.82 9.39 -21.74
CA MET A 14 -3.04 8.51 -20.59
C MET A 14 -4.12 7.50 -20.97
N ALA A 15 -3.71 6.25 -21.20
CA ALA A 15 -4.61 5.16 -21.49
C ALA A 15 -5.44 4.83 -20.25
N THR A 16 -6.73 5.13 -20.32
CA THR A 16 -7.77 4.51 -19.51
C THR A 16 -8.03 3.13 -20.14
N THR A 17 -7.55 2.05 -19.53
CA THR A 17 -7.85 0.69 -19.95
C THR A 17 -9.27 0.34 -19.52
N ALA A 18 -10.21 0.41 -20.46
CA ALA A 18 -11.47 -0.32 -20.38
C ALA A 18 -11.17 -1.79 -20.68
N THR A 19 -11.43 -2.67 -19.72
CA THR A 19 -11.29 -4.13 -19.90
C THR A 19 -12.47 -4.65 -20.69
N THR A 20 -12.23 -5.03 -21.96
CA THR A 20 -13.17 -5.76 -22.78
C THR A 20 -13.03 -7.26 -22.46
N THR A 21 -14.09 -7.83 -21.90
CA THR A 21 -14.21 -9.27 -21.64
C THR A 21 -14.40 -10.03 -22.95
N THR A 22 -13.40 -10.77 -23.39
CA THR A 22 -13.57 -11.83 -24.41
C THR A 22 -13.54 -13.17 -23.69
N GLY A 23 -14.65 -13.91 -23.81
CA GLY A 23 -14.82 -15.23 -23.26
C GLY A 23 -13.85 -16.24 -23.90
N VAL A 24 -13.13 -16.96 -23.06
CA VAL A 24 -12.41 -18.17 -23.42
C VAL A 24 -12.97 -19.31 -22.57
N THR A 25 -13.60 -20.25 -23.25
CA THR A 25 -14.01 -21.55 -22.70
C THR A 25 -12.77 -22.35 -22.34
N LEU A 26 -12.57 -22.63 -21.07
CA LEU A 26 -11.51 -23.53 -20.58
C LEU A 26 -12.10 -24.90 -20.31
N SER A 27 -11.59 -25.89 -21.03
CA SER A 27 -11.74 -27.31 -20.76
C SER A 27 -10.97 -27.70 -19.50
N THR A 28 -11.64 -28.43 -18.64
CA THR A 28 -11.09 -29.03 -17.40
C THR A 28 -10.09 -30.13 -17.74
N THR A 29 -8.84 -29.99 -17.29
CA THR A 29 -7.98 -31.11 -16.84
C THR A 29 -6.87 -30.61 -15.94
N ASP A 30 -6.69 -31.38 -14.85
CA ASP A 30 -5.52 -31.55 -14.02
C ASP A 30 -5.14 -30.51 -12.95
N SER A 31 -5.28 -31.01 -11.74
CA SER A 31 -4.69 -30.59 -10.50
C SER A 31 -3.16 -30.47 -10.59
N SER A 32 -2.65 -29.25 -10.66
CA SER A 32 -1.29 -28.93 -10.25
C SER A 32 -1.34 -27.72 -9.31
N SER A 33 -0.78 -27.88 -8.13
CA SER A 33 -0.61 -26.87 -7.11
C SER A 33 0.15 -25.68 -7.70
N ASP A 34 -0.56 -24.65 -8.10
CA ASP A 34 0.04 -23.38 -8.53
C ASP A 34 0.73 -22.72 -7.34
N HIS A 35 2.02 -22.98 -7.22
CA HIS A 35 2.93 -22.23 -6.37
C HIS A 35 2.93 -20.78 -6.88
N CYS A 36 2.45 -19.86 -6.08
CA CYS A 36 2.59 -18.42 -6.29
C CYS A 36 4.09 -18.11 -6.42
N PRO A 37 4.60 -17.65 -7.57
CA PRO A 37 6.04 -17.47 -7.80
C PRO A 37 6.66 -16.33 -6.98
N CYS A 38 5.86 -15.65 -6.15
CA CYS A 38 6.33 -14.58 -5.26
C CYS A 38 6.69 -15.07 -3.85
N VAL A 39 6.54 -16.37 -3.56
CA VAL A 39 7.06 -16.93 -2.31
C VAL A 39 8.55 -17.09 -2.50
N ALA A 40 9.29 -16.02 -2.14
CA ALA A 40 10.74 -16.06 -2.03
C ALA A 40 11.15 -17.29 -1.21
N SER A 41 12.21 -17.93 -1.68
CA SER A 41 12.92 -18.99 -0.95
C SER A 41 13.02 -18.66 0.55
N SER A 42 12.86 -19.66 1.37
CA SER A 42 12.66 -19.68 2.81
C SER A 42 13.65 -18.94 3.71
N ASP A 43 14.60 -18.18 3.18
CA ASP A 43 15.72 -17.64 3.95
C ASP A 43 15.69 -16.12 4.21
N ASN A 44 14.67 -15.38 3.73
CA ASN A 44 14.61 -13.92 3.87
C ASN A 44 13.32 -13.38 4.53
N ASN A 45 12.64 -14.16 5.34
CA ASN A 45 11.31 -13.85 5.89
C ASN A 45 11.32 -13.03 7.20
N GLY A 46 12.35 -12.20 7.47
CA GLY A 46 12.49 -11.54 8.77
C GLY A 46 11.28 -10.68 9.20
N ALA A 47 10.76 -9.83 8.33
CA ALA A 47 9.66 -8.91 8.71
C ALA A 47 8.29 -9.60 8.77
N THR A 48 8.00 -10.47 7.81
CA THR A 48 6.74 -11.26 7.80
C THR A 48 6.74 -12.26 8.94
N THR A 49 7.90 -12.86 9.24
CA THR A 49 8.06 -13.85 10.31
C THR A 49 7.86 -13.25 11.70
N VAL A 50 8.28 -12.00 11.94
CA VAL A 50 8.10 -11.37 13.27
C VAL A 50 6.64 -11.03 13.51
N PHE A 51 5.94 -10.47 12.52
CA PHE A 51 4.50 -10.21 12.65
C PHE A 51 3.69 -11.52 12.79
N ALA A 52 4.08 -12.55 12.04
CA ALA A 52 3.49 -13.87 12.13
C ALA A 52 3.78 -14.56 13.49
N LYS A 53 4.96 -14.33 14.09
CA LYS A 53 5.31 -14.89 15.39
C LYS A 53 4.46 -14.29 16.51
N ASP A 54 4.26 -12.97 16.51
CA ASP A 54 3.38 -12.32 17.49
C ASP A 54 1.92 -12.78 17.36
N ILE A 55 1.46 -13.11 16.14
CA ILE A 55 0.14 -13.69 15.90
C ILE A 55 0.09 -15.16 16.32
N ALA A 56 1.15 -15.92 16.12
CA ALA A 56 1.19 -17.35 16.43
C ALA A 56 1.18 -17.66 17.93
N GLU A 57 1.68 -16.75 18.77
CA GLU A 57 1.66 -16.88 20.24
C GLU A 57 0.27 -16.59 20.85
N TYR A 58 -0.67 -16.03 20.05
CA TYR A 58 -2.03 -15.75 20.54
C TYR A 58 -3.00 -16.85 20.13
N ASP A 59 -3.71 -17.35 21.12
CA ASP A 59 -4.82 -18.27 20.89
C ASP A 59 -6.03 -17.51 20.32
N GLY A 60 -6.46 -17.88 19.09
CA GLY A 60 -7.62 -17.32 18.40
C GLY A 60 -7.34 -16.56 17.11
N GLU A 61 -8.40 -16.30 16.37
CA GLU A 61 -8.37 -15.71 15.02
C GLU A 61 -8.19 -14.20 15.04
N TRP A 62 -7.20 -13.71 14.32
CA TRP A 62 -7.01 -12.28 14.07
C TRP A 62 -7.84 -11.81 12.87
N THR A 63 -8.25 -10.55 12.90
CA THR A 63 -8.80 -9.85 11.72
C THR A 63 -7.86 -8.72 11.34
N ILE A 64 -7.32 -8.73 10.13
CA ILE A 64 -6.52 -7.63 9.58
C ILE A 64 -7.37 -6.88 8.57
N ILE A 65 -7.59 -5.60 8.81
CA ILE A 65 -8.29 -4.71 7.90
C ILE A 65 -7.25 -4.04 7.01
N LEU A 66 -7.27 -4.34 5.72
CA LEU A 66 -6.45 -3.69 4.71
C LEU A 66 -7.22 -2.47 4.17
N LEU A 67 -6.84 -1.29 4.63
CA LEU A 67 -7.52 -0.06 4.26
C LEU A 67 -6.90 0.58 3.02
N CYS A 68 -7.69 0.82 1.99
CA CYS A 68 -7.29 1.35 0.68
C CYS A 68 -6.32 0.43 -0.06
N THR A 69 -6.64 -0.84 -0.13
CA THR A 69 -5.93 -1.85 -0.91
C THR A 69 -6.62 -2.13 -2.25
N GLU A 70 -5.93 -2.81 -3.13
CA GLU A 70 -6.54 -3.39 -4.34
C GLU A 70 -7.35 -4.64 -3.98
N LYS A 71 -8.35 -4.95 -4.81
CA LYS A 71 -9.12 -6.18 -4.69
C LYS A 71 -8.20 -7.38 -4.91
N ASP A 72 -8.39 -8.42 -4.11
CA ASP A 72 -7.57 -9.63 -4.14
C ASP A 72 -6.05 -9.34 -4.01
N SER A 73 -5.71 -8.47 -3.07
CA SER A 73 -4.33 -8.11 -2.78
C SER A 73 -3.44 -9.34 -2.52
N LEU A 74 -2.14 -9.22 -2.76
CA LEU A 74 -1.18 -10.29 -2.48
C LEU A 74 -1.25 -10.74 -1.02
N MET A 75 -1.48 -9.83 -0.08
CA MET A 75 -1.61 -10.15 1.34
C MET A 75 -2.81 -11.07 1.59
N LYS A 76 -3.91 -10.88 0.88
CA LYS A 76 -5.08 -11.76 0.97
C LYS A 76 -4.85 -13.09 0.26
N ARG A 77 -4.32 -13.05 -0.99
CA ARG A 77 -4.10 -14.27 -1.78
C ARG A 77 -3.09 -15.21 -1.14
N CYS A 78 -2.00 -14.67 -0.64
CA CYS A 78 -0.93 -15.47 -0.04
C CYS A 78 -1.17 -15.72 1.44
N ASN A 79 -2.08 -14.97 2.09
CA ASN A 79 -2.35 -14.97 3.53
C ASN A 79 -1.19 -15.54 4.37
N PRO A 80 -0.11 -14.78 4.59
CA PRO A 80 1.10 -15.30 5.24
C PRO A 80 0.86 -15.75 6.68
N PHE A 81 -0.34 -15.50 7.21
CA PHE A 81 -0.76 -15.83 8.58
C PHE A 81 -1.61 -17.11 8.64
N GLY A 82 -1.90 -17.73 7.47
CA GLY A 82 -2.71 -18.94 7.37
C GLY A 82 -4.14 -18.73 7.90
N ASP A 83 -4.77 -19.82 8.32
CA ASP A 83 -6.17 -19.84 8.78
C ASP A 83 -6.40 -19.08 10.09
N LYS A 84 -5.32 -18.68 10.79
CA LYS A 84 -5.41 -17.89 12.03
C LYS A 84 -5.69 -16.39 11.80
N CYS A 85 -5.79 -15.96 10.55
CA CYS A 85 -5.99 -14.57 10.21
C CYS A 85 -7.06 -14.41 9.13
N ASN A 86 -8.11 -13.67 9.47
CA ASN A 86 -9.10 -13.20 8.51
C ASN A 86 -8.67 -11.85 7.93
N ILE A 87 -8.65 -11.73 6.60
CA ILE A 87 -8.27 -10.48 5.92
C ILE A 87 -9.50 -9.82 5.33
N VAL A 88 -9.80 -8.62 5.80
CA VAL A 88 -10.88 -7.76 5.33
C VAL A 88 -10.31 -6.65 4.47
N GLU A 89 -10.57 -6.68 3.18
CA GLU A 89 -10.15 -5.65 2.24
C GLU A 89 -11.19 -4.54 2.16
N ILE A 90 -10.73 -3.30 2.24
CA ILE A 90 -11.49 -2.08 1.96
C ILE A 90 -10.87 -1.45 0.72
N THR A 91 -11.52 -1.67 -0.41
CA THR A 91 -11.05 -1.31 -1.73
C THR A 91 -11.67 0.00 -2.22
N GLU A 92 -11.32 0.44 -3.43
CA GLU A 92 -11.95 1.58 -4.07
C GLU A 92 -13.46 1.37 -4.28
N VAL A 93 -13.88 0.11 -4.53
CA VAL A 93 -15.31 -0.24 -4.72
C VAL A 93 -16.12 -0.06 -3.44
N ASP A 94 -15.51 -0.32 -2.29
CA ASP A 94 -16.16 -0.13 -0.99
C ASP A 94 -16.33 1.35 -0.64
N ASP A 95 -15.49 2.21 -1.21
CA ASP A 95 -15.42 3.65 -0.94
C ASP A 95 -15.43 3.97 0.57
N PHE A 96 -14.26 3.91 1.20
CA PHE A 96 -14.13 4.21 2.63
C PHE A 96 -14.64 5.60 3.02
N THR A 97 -14.82 6.52 2.06
CA THR A 97 -15.37 7.86 2.32
C THR A 97 -16.89 7.86 2.40
N SER A 98 -17.55 6.79 1.95
CA SER A 98 -19.00 6.57 2.07
C SER A 98 -19.35 5.99 3.44
N ASP A 99 -20.62 6.12 3.82
CA ASP A 99 -21.14 5.46 5.05
C ASP A 99 -21.08 3.93 4.93
N GLY A 100 -21.30 3.37 3.73
CA GLY A 100 -21.19 1.93 3.49
C GLY A 100 -19.79 1.39 3.75
N GLY A 101 -18.78 2.02 3.14
CA GLY A 101 -17.38 1.63 3.34
C GLY A 101 -16.92 1.86 4.79
N TYR A 102 -17.35 2.95 5.42
CA TYR A 102 -17.08 3.20 6.83
C TYR A 102 -17.68 2.11 7.73
N ASN A 103 -18.96 1.78 7.55
CA ASN A 103 -19.63 0.76 8.36
C ASN A 103 -19.01 -0.62 8.19
N LYS A 104 -18.54 -0.98 6.98
CA LYS A 104 -17.80 -2.22 6.74
C LYS A 104 -16.53 -2.30 7.61
N VAL A 105 -15.80 -1.19 7.78
CA VAL A 105 -14.65 -1.12 8.69
C VAL A 105 -15.09 -1.26 10.14
N VAL A 106 -16.13 -0.53 10.55
CA VAL A 106 -16.68 -0.58 11.91
C VAL A 106 -17.12 -1.99 12.28
N ASP A 107 -17.78 -2.70 11.37
CA ASP A 107 -18.21 -4.09 11.59
C ASP A 107 -17.03 -5.04 11.74
N ALA A 108 -15.97 -4.85 10.94
CA ALA A 108 -14.74 -5.61 11.10
C ALA A 108 -14.03 -5.32 12.44
N LEU A 109 -14.09 -4.07 12.93
CA LEU A 109 -13.52 -3.66 14.23
C LEU A 109 -14.23 -4.25 15.45
N ARG A 110 -15.44 -4.79 15.30
CA ARG A 110 -16.17 -5.51 16.38
C ARG A 110 -15.62 -6.89 16.68
N LYS A 111 -14.68 -7.38 15.87
CA LYS A 111 -14.03 -8.65 16.12
C LYS A 111 -13.04 -8.54 17.29
N PRO A 112 -12.79 -9.63 18.04
CA PRO A 112 -12.03 -9.56 19.30
C PRO A 112 -10.56 -9.19 19.13
N LYS A 113 -9.94 -9.54 18.01
CA LYS A 113 -8.53 -9.31 17.73
C LYS A 113 -8.41 -8.66 16.36
N VAL A 114 -8.21 -7.35 16.31
CA VAL A 114 -8.20 -6.59 15.06
C VAL A 114 -6.94 -5.75 14.95
N ALA A 115 -6.40 -5.68 13.75
CA ALA A 115 -5.35 -4.73 13.37
C ALA A 115 -5.71 -4.03 12.06
N ILE A 116 -5.30 -2.77 11.92
CA ILE A 116 -5.49 -2.00 10.68
C ILE A 116 -4.14 -1.86 9.98
N PHE A 117 -4.10 -2.25 8.71
CA PHE A 117 -3.03 -1.88 7.80
C PHE A 117 -3.57 -0.82 6.83
N ALA A 118 -3.14 0.43 7.01
CA ALA A 118 -3.62 1.56 6.23
C ALA A 118 -2.57 2.01 5.21
N SER A 119 -2.87 1.87 3.92
CA SER A 119 -2.04 2.31 2.79
C SER A 119 -2.81 3.32 1.94
N LEU A 120 -3.12 4.49 2.53
CA LEU A 120 -3.91 5.52 1.85
C LEU A 120 -3.18 6.04 0.61
N PRO A 121 -3.91 6.38 -0.50
CA PRO A 121 -3.30 6.88 -1.73
C PRO A 121 -2.35 8.06 -1.49
N CYS A 122 -1.09 7.88 -1.86
CA CYS A 122 -0.01 8.86 -1.63
C CYS A 122 0.34 9.71 -2.85
N THR A 123 -0.32 9.48 -4.00
CA THR A 123 0.02 10.10 -5.30
C THR A 123 0.13 11.61 -5.24
N GLY A 124 -0.82 12.30 -4.61
CA GLY A 124 -0.78 13.75 -4.47
C GLY A 124 0.35 14.26 -3.54
N GLY A 125 0.86 13.41 -2.66
CA GLY A 125 2.00 13.70 -1.77
C GLY A 125 3.36 13.37 -2.38
N SER A 126 3.40 12.76 -3.56
CA SER A 126 4.65 12.41 -4.24
C SER A 126 5.48 13.66 -4.58
N PRO A 127 6.83 13.62 -4.40
CA PRO A 127 7.71 14.70 -4.85
C PRO A 127 7.59 15.01 -6.35
N TRP A 128 7.22 14.03 -7.18
CA TRP A 128 6.99 14.22 -8.61
C TRP A 128 5.85 15.19 -8.94
N GLN A 129 4.98 15.48 -7.99
CA GLN A 129 3.93 16.48 -8.18
C GLN A 129 4.46 17.92 -8.18
N ILE A 130 5.69 18.16 -7.71
CA ILE A 130 6.31 19.49 -7.76
C ILE A 130 6.54 19.94 -9.21
N PRO A 131 7.32 19.21 -10.05
CA PRO A 131 7.47 19.56 -11.46
C PRO A 131 6.13 19.50 -12.22
N ASN A 132 5.29 18.49 -11.96
CA ASN A 132 3.99 18.31 -12.62
C ASN A 132 3.03 19.50 -12.37
N SER A 133 3.13 20.14 -11.22
CA SER A 133 2.26 21.29 -10.88
C SER A 133 2.47 22.53 -11.77
N LYS A 134 3.56 22.56 -12.55
CA LYS A 134 3.78 23.62 -13.55
C LYS A 134 2.79 23.52 -14.72
N HIS A 135 2.26 22.34 -15.02
CA HIS A 135 1.33 22.09 -16.10
C HIS A 135 -0.14 22.26 -15.65
N PRO A 136 -0.96 23.08 -16.33
CA PRO A 136 -2.35 23.33 -15.90
C PRO A 136 -3.21 22.06 -15.81
N ALA A 137 -3.10 21.14 -16.76
CA ALA A 137 -3.82 19.85 -16.73
C ALA A 137 -3.44 19.00 -15.52
N CYS A 138 -2.15 18.93 -15.18
CA CYS A 138 -1.66 18.19 -14.02
C CYS A 138 -2.13 18.82 -12.70
N ARG A 139 -2.25 20.14 -12.62
CA ARG A 139 -2.74 20.85 -11.41
C ARG A 139 -4.14 20.39 -11.02
N ARG A 140 -5.05 20.21 -11.99
CA ARG A 140 -6.41 19.71 -11.73
C ARG A 140 -6.38 18.29 -11.17
N LEU A 141 -5.53 17.41 -11.73
CA LEU A 141 -5.37 16.04 -11.25
C LEU A 141 -4.77 15.99 -9.84
N ILE A 142 -3.72 16.81 -9.60
CA ILE A 142 -3.10 16.93 -8.27
C ILE A 142 -4.13 17.39 -7.23
N ALA A 143 -4.98 18.38 -7.59
CA ALA A 143 -6.05 18.84 -6.71
C ALA A 143 -7.06 17.73 -6.38
N LYS A 144 -7.43 16.87 -7.35
CA LYS A 144 -8.27 15.69 -7.12
C LYS A 144 -7.61 14.72 -6.12
N HIS A 145 -6.31 14.41 -6.29
CA HIS A 145 -5.58 13.55 -5.36
C HIS A 145 -5.52 14.13 -3.94
N HIS A 146 -5.34 15.46 -3.82
CA HIS A 146 -5.38 16.11 -2.51
C HIS A 146 -6.78 16.07 -1.87
N LYS A 147 -7.84 16.24 -2.66
CA LYS A 147 -9.23 16.13 -2.20
C LYS A 147 -9.50 14.69 -1.69
N LEU A 148 -9.14 13.68 -2.47
CA LEU A 148 -9.29 12.27 -2.08
C LEU A 148 -8.51 11.96 -0.80
N PHE A 149 -7.23 12.35 -0.73
CA PHE A 149 -6.43 12.20 0.48
C PHE A 149 -7.13 12.83 1.69
N ASN A 150 -7.64 14.05 1.55
CA ASN A 150 -8.29 14.74 2.66
C ASN A 150 -9.53 13.98 3.12
N ALA A 151 -10.39 13.52 2.20
CA ALA A 151 -11.60 12.77 2.52
C ALA A 151 -11.26 11.45 3.25
N LEU A 152 -10.34 10.65 2.71
CA LEU A 152 -9.92 9.39 3.30
C LEU A 152 -9.26 9.57 4.67
N PHE A 153 -8.39 10.59 4.81
CA PHE A 153 -7.71 10.83 6.07
C PHE A 153 -8.67 11.40 7.13
N ASP A 154 -9.63 12.24 6.75
CA ASP A 154 -10.66 12.74 7.67
C ASP A 154 -11.59 11.61 8.13
N GLN A 155 -11.88 10.64 7.25
CA GLN A 155 -12.62 9.44 7.63
C GLN A 155 -11.81 8.53 8.57
N LEU A 156 -10.50 8.39 8.36
CA LEU A 156 -9.60 7.71 9.30
C LEU A 156 -9.60 8.41 10.66
N LEU A 157 -9.55 9.75 10.68
CA LEU A 157 -9.64 10.51 11.92
C LEU A 157 -10.99 10.35 12.62
N ARG A 158 -12.09 10.24 11.86
CA ARG A 158 -13.42 9.92 12.39
C ARG A 158 -13.42 8.56 13.05
N LEU A 159 -12.89 7.54 12.36
CA LEU A 159 -12.79 6.17 12.86
C LEU A 159 -12.06 6.10 14.20
N PHE A 160 -10.91 6.77 14.34
CA PHE A 160 -10.13 6.78 15.59
C PHE A 160 -10.68 7.70 16.69
N ARG A 161 -11.82 8.36 16.44
CA ARG A 161 -12.63 9.07 17.46
C ARG A 161 -13.87 8.27 17.87
N ASP A 162 -14.23 7.26 17.08
CA ASP A 162 -15.37 6.40 17.39
C ASP A 162 -15.10 5.62 18.68
N PRO A 163 -16.11 5.49 19.57
CA PRO A 163 -15.98 4.69 20.80
C PRO A 163 -15.52 3.25 20.57
N ILE A 164 -15.79 2.67 19.41
CA ILE A 164 -15.30 1.32 19.04
C ILE A 164 -13.77 1.25 19.01
N CYS A 165 -13.11 2.38 18.73
CA CYS A 165 -11.66 2.53 18.76
C CYS A 165 -11.13 3.06 20.10
N SER A 166 -11.93 3.05 21.18
CA SER A 166 -11.53 3.55 22.51
C SER A 166 -10.36 2.76 23.13
N GLY A 167 -10.18 1.49 22.72
CA GLY A 167 -8.97 0.73 22.93
C GLY A 167 -7.86 1.14 21.96
N LYS A 168 -6.60 0.80 22.28
CA LYS A 168 -5.48 0.99 21.36
C LYS A 168 -5.56 -0.06 20.25
N ILE A 169 -6.24 0.25 19.16
CA ILE A 169 -6.26 -0.64 17.99
C ILE A 169 -4.85 -0.67 17.38
N PRO A 170 -4.26 -1.86 17.19
CA PRO A 170 -3.02 -2.01 16.44
C PRO A 170 -3.16 -1.43 15.04
N ILE A 171 -2.26 -0.52 14.68
CA ILE A 171 -2.25 0.10 13.35
C ILE A 171 -0.85 0.11 12.76
N LEU A 172 -0.78 -0.22 11.47
CA LEU A 172 0.35 0.06 10.58
C LEU A 172 -0.14 1.04 9.52
N PHE A 173 0.43 2.23 9.50
CA PHE A 173 0.10 3.26 8.54
C PHE A 173 1.34 3.54 7.67
N GLU A 174 1.25 3.28 6.38
CA GLU A 174 2.38 3.23 5.46
C GLU A 174 2.28 4.26 4.34
N TRP A 175 3.41 4.94 4.06
CA TRP A 175 3.66 5.68 2.83
C TRP A 175 5.14 5.63 2.45
N PRO A 176 5.47 5.94 1.19
CA PRO A 176 6.85 6.23 0.82
C PRO A 176 7.45 7.29 1.73
N ARG A 177 8.69 7.09 2.18
CA ARG A 177 9.39 7.96 3.13
C ARG A 177 9.43 9.42 2.70
N VAL A 178 9.47 9.68 1.38
CA VAL A 178 9.51 11.04 0.79
C VAL A 178 8.14 11.65 0.57
N CYS A 179 7.05 10.96 0.93
CA CYS A 179 5.70 11.48 0.75
C CYS A 179 5.49 12.75 1.58
N ARG A 180 5.06 13.83 0.92
CA ARG A 180 4.84 15.14 1.56
C ARG A 180 3.68 15.14 2.55
N TYR A 181 2.79 14.14 2.46
CA TYR A 181 1.67 14.03 3.40
C TYR A 181 2.12 13.77 4.84
N TRP A 182 3.29 13.16 5.07
CA TRP A 182 3.88 13.04 6.40
C TRP A 182 4.03 14.38 7.13
N ARG A 183 4.23 15.48 6.39
CA ARG A 183 4.42 16.83 6.93
C ARG A 183 3.11 17.61 7.15
N LYS A 184 1.94 17.03 6.79
CA LYS A 184 0.66 17.71 7.02
C LYS A 184 0.32 17.75 8.50
N PRO A 185 -0.14 18.92 9.03
CA PRO A 185 -0.41 19.08 10.47
C PRO A 185 -1.40 18.06 11.02
N LYS A 186 -2.43 17.67 10.23
CA LYS A 186 -3.40 16.67 10.66
C LYS A 186 -2.79 15.27 10.79
N VAL A 187 -1.81 14.92 9.93
CA VAL A 187 -1.09 13.65 10.01
C VAL A 187 -0.17 13.64 11.23
N ALA A 188 0.62 14.70 11.44
CA ALA A 188 1.48 14.81 12.60
C ALA A 188 0.68 14.75 13.93
N LYS A 189 -0.48 15.43 13.99
CA LYS A 189 -1.39 15.36 15.14
C LYS A 189 -1.93 13.96 15.37
N PHE A 190 -2.27 13.23 14.30
CA PHE A 190 -2.74 11.84 14.39
C PHE A 190 -1.65 10.94 14.96
N ILE A 191 -0.43 10.99 14.40
CA ILE A 191 0.73 10.22 14.88
C ILE A 191 0.95 10.46 16.36
N LYS A 192 0.97 11.72 16.80
CA LYS A 192 1.14 12.09 18.21
C LYS A 192 -0.01 11.58 19.09
N ARG A 193 -1.27 11.76 18.64
CA ARG A 193 -2.46 11.36 19.40
C ARG A 193 -2.54 9.85 19.61
N GLN A 194 -2.18 9.07 18.57
CA GLN A 194 -2.22 7.60 18.61
C GLN A 194 -0.92 7.00 19.16
N ASN A 195 0.05 7.85 19.57
CA ASN A 195 1.36 7.43 20.07
C ASN A 195 2.08 6.47 19.10
N LEU A 196 2.07 6.82 17.79
CA LEU A 196 2.69 5.99 16.78
C LEU A 196 4.20 6.23 16.71
N THR A 197 4.96 5.15 16.67
CA THR A 197 6.39 5.14 16.40
C THR A 197 6.61 5.15 14.89
N LEU A 198 7.59 5.94 14.43
CA LEU A 198 7.98 5.99 13.01
C LEU A 198 9.15 5.03 12.77
N ALA A 199 8.97 4.08 11.87
CA ALA A 199 10.00 3.14 11.45
C ALA A 199 10.37 3.36 9.97
N LYS A 200 11.67 3.52 9.69
CA LYS A 200 12.22 3.75 8.35
C LYS A 200 12.89 2.48 7.85
N PHE A 201 12.55 2.06 6.65
CA PHE A 201 13.22 0.92 6.04
C PHE A 201 13.21 1.02 4.51
N ASP A 202 14.03 0.21 3.87
CA ASP A 202 14.09 0.08 2.41
C ASP A 202 13.66 -1.34 2.01
N GLY A 203 12.78 -1.46 1.01
CA GLY A 203 12.21 -2.75 0.59
C GLY A 203 13.28 -3.77 0.19
N CYS A 204 14.37 -3.34 -0.46
CA CYS A 204 15.47 -4.21 -0.83
C CYS A 204 16.19 -4.85 0.38
N ALA A 205 16.16 -4.21 1.56
CA ALA A 205 16.71 -4.80 2.78
C ALA A 205 15.90 -5.99 3.30
N PHE A 206 14.66 -6.14 2.79
CA PHE A 206 13.78 -7.28 3.04
C PHE A 206 13.61 -8.18 1.81
N GLY A 207 14.52 -8.09 0.86
CA GLY A 207 14.49 -8.96 -0.30
C GLY A 207 13.50 -8.57 -1.39
N LEU A 208 12.90 -7.36 -1.33
CA LEU A 208 11.98 -6.91 -2.36
C LEU A 208 12.69 -6.87 -3.73
N ARG A 209 12.19 -7.65 -4.68
CA ARG A 209 12.75 -7.80 -6.02
C ARG A 209 11.85 -7.22 -7.09
N SER A 210 12.42 -7.05 -8.28
CA SER A 210 11.69 -6.62 -9.48
C SER A 210 10.75 -7.72 -9.96
N CYS A 211 9.56 -7.33 -10.40
CA CYS A 211 8.64 -8.21 -11.13
C CYS A 211 8.75 -8.02 -12.65
N ILE A 212 9.74 -7.25 -13.11
CA ILE A 212 9.96 -6.99 -14.53
C ILE A 212 10.70 -8.19 -15.13
N VAL A 213 10.16 -8.74 -16.21
CA VAL A 213 10.76 -9.86 -16.94
C VAL A 213 12.20 -9.51 -17.35
N GLY A 214 13.16 -10.36 -16.97
CA GLY A 214 14.60 -10.16 -17.19
C GLY A 214 15.28 -9.27 -16.14
N GLU A 215 14.56 -8.83 -15.11
CA GLU A 215 15.11 -8.07 -13.98
C GLU A 215 14.80 -8.70 -12.61
N GLU A 216 14.31 -9.92 -12.58
CA GLU A 216 13.82 -10.61 -11.38
C GLU A 216 14.89 -10.74 -10.29
N GLU A 217 16.15 -10.80 -10.68
CA GLU A 217 17.29 -10.85 -9.75
C GLU A 217 17.63 -9.47 -9.14
N LYS A 218 17.09 -8.39 -9.71
CA LYS A 218 17.38 -7.04 -9.21
C LYS A 218 16.48 -6.69 -8.03
N PHE A 219 17.09 -6.08 -7.01
CA PHE A 219 16.36 -5.58 -5.87
C PHE A 219 15.65 -4.26 -6.17
N LEU A 220 14.52 -4.00 -5.51
CA LEU A 220 13.83 -2.73 -5.57
C LEU A 220 14.11 -1.91 -4.31
N LYS A 221 14.89 -0.85 -4.45
CA LYS A 221 15.08 0.13 -3.38
C LYS A 221 13.82 0.99 -3.25
N LYS A 222 12.86 0.51 -2.47
CA LYS A 222 11.62 1.24 -2.19
C LYS A 222 11.67 1.78 -0.76
N PRO A 223 12.00 3.07 -0.57
CA PRO A 223 12.13 3.65 0.76
C PRO A 223 10.75 3.88 1.38
N TRP A 224 10.44 3.15 2.43
CA TRP A 224 9.21 3.26 3.18
C TRP A 224 9.38 3.94 4.54
N LEU A 225 8.30 4.52 5.01
CA LEU A 225 8.10 4.96 6.37
C LEU A 225 6.76 4.38 6.86
N ILE A 226 6.78 3.71 7.99
CA ILE A 226 5.60 3.21 8.68
C ILE A 226 5.44 3.97 10.00
N ALA A 227 4.20 4.36 10.31
CA ALA A 227 3.79 4.82 11.61
C ALA A 227 2.96 3.72 12.27
N THR A 228 3.38 3.21 13.44
CA THR A 228 2.73 2.09 14.10
C THR A 228 2.76 2.22 15.62
N ASN A 229 1.74 1.70 16.29
CA ASN A 229 1.71 1.51 17.73
C ASN A 229 2.03 0.06 18.16
N ILE A 230 2.56 -0.76 17.25
CA ILE A 230 3.00 -2.13 17.49
C ILE A 230 4.54 -2.10 17.69
N PRO A 231 5.04 -2.23 18.92
CA PRO A 231 6.48 -2.03 19.22
C PRO A 231 7.38 -3.03 18.49
N THR A 232 6.95 -4.28 18.37
CA THR A 232 7.70 -5.34 17.67
C THR A 232 7.89 -5.01 16.20
N VAL A 233 6.84 -4.52 15.50
CA VAL A 233 6.91 -4.10 14.10
C VAL A 233 7.88 -2.92 13.96
N ALA A 234 7.75 -1.90 14.81
CA ALA A 234 8.65 -0.74 14.77
C ALA A 234 10.11 -1.18 14.94
N LYS A 235 10.40 -2.01 15.94
CA LYS A 235 11.77 -2.51 16.22
C LYS A 235 12.33 -3.35 15.09
N THR A 236 11.50 -4.16 14.43
CA THR A 236 11.96 -5.01 13.33
C THR A 236 12.29 -4.24 12.08
N LEU A 237 11.48 -3.20 11.78
CA LEU A 237 11.60 -2.46 10.53
C LEU A 237 12.59 -1.29 10.62
N ASP A 238 12.63 -0.60 11.77
CA ASP A 238 13.41 0.63 11.87
C ASP A 238 14.91 0.40 11.67
N GLY A 239 15.50 1.27 10.86
CA GLY A 239 16.93 1.21 10.55
C GLY A 239 17.34 0.13 9.54
N LYS A 240 16.42 -0.69 9.05
CA LYS A 240 16.71 -1.67 8.00
C LYS A 240 16.80 -0.97 6.64
N LEU A 241 17.94 -0.33 6.40
CA LEU A 241 18.20 0.45 5.20
C LEU A 241 18.99 -0.38 4.18
N CYS A 242 18.92 0.06 2.92
CA CYS A 242 19.69 -0.51 1.83
C CYS A 242 21.18 -0.54 2.17
N PRO A 243 21.87 -1.69 2.04
CA PRO A 243 23.31 -1.80 2.31
C PRO A 243 24.18 -1.10 1.26
N GLY A 244 23.57 -0.59 0.20
CA GLY A 244 24.28 -0.03 -0.97
C GLY A 244 24.31 -1.00 -2.14
N VAL A 245 24.83 -0.52 -3.28
CA VAL A 245 25.00 -1.33 -4.49
C VAL A 245 26.27 -2.18 -4.35
N SER A 246 26.14 -3.46 -4.66
CA SER A 246 27.26 -4.42 -4.70
C SER A 246 27.00 -5.47 -5.80
N PRO A 247 27.97 -6.34 -6.15
CA PRO A 247 27.73 -7.41 -7.12
C PRO A 247 26.50 -8.29 -6.79
N ASN A 248 26.24 -8.48 -5.49
CA ASN A 248 25.12 -9.29 -5.00
C ASN A 248 23.89 -8.45 -4.61
N HIS A 249 23.92 -7.12 -4.80
CA HIS A 249 22.82 -6.23 -4.45
C HIS A 249 22.66 -5.12 -5.51
N VAL A 250 22.19 -5.52 -6.68
CA VAL A 250 21.92 -4.63 -7.82
C VAL A 250 20.47 -4.18 -7.77
N HIS A 251 20.20 -2.89 -8.02
CA HIS A 251 18.84 -2.37 -8.04
C HIS A 251 18.27 -2.33 -9.45
N GLY A 252 17.01 -2.74 -9.56
CA GLY A 252 16.18 -2.50 -10.74
C GLY A 252 15.58 -1.08 -10.73
N VAL A 253 14.92 -0.75 -11.83
CA VAL A 253 14.29 0.55 -12.04
C VAL A 253 12.94 0.59 -11.32
N THR A 254 12.76 1.58 -10.44
CA THR A 254 11.51 1.79 -9.68
C THR A 254 10.67 2.94 -10.22
N CYS A 255 11.03 3.53 -11.35
CA CYS A 255 10.34 4.70 -11.92
C CYS A 255 10.30 4.63 -13.46
N GLY A 256 9.43 5.45 -14.07
CA GLY A 256 9.25 5.51 -15.51
C GLY A 256 8.17 4.56 -16.05
N LYS A 257 8.18 4.34 -17.39
CA LYS A 257 7.16 3.52 -18.07
C LYS A 257 7.15 2.05 -17.61
N ASN A 258 8.29 1.55 -17.13
CA ASN A 258 8.49 0.16 -16.69
C ASN A 258 8.15 -0.06 -15.21
N ALA A 259 7.78 0.98 -14.48
CA ALA A 259 7.41 0.88 -13.06
C ALA A 259 5.89 0.65 -12.83
N LYS A 260 5.16 0.34 -13.90
CA LYS A 260 3.73 -0.04 -13.82
C LYS A 260 3.63 -1.55 -13.60
N HIS A 261 3.58 -1.92 -12.35
CA HIS A 261 3.19 -3.29 -11.93
C HIS A 261 2.38 -3.19 -10.65
#